data_c934e7d12e7905634a2823cfdbe33715
#
_entry.id   c934e7d12e7905634a2823cfdbe33715
#
_cell.length_a   1.000
_cell.length_b   1.000
_cell.length_c   1.000
_cell.angle_alpha   90.00
_cell.angle_beta   90.00
_cell.angle_gamma   90.00
#
_symmetry.space_group_name_H-M   'P 1'
#
loop_
_entity.id
_entity.type
_entity.pdbx_description
1 polymer ?
#
loop_
_entity_poly.entity_id
_entity_poly.type
_entity_poly.pdbx_seq_one_letter_code
_entity_poly.pdbx_strand_id
1 'polypeptide(L)'
;MQNKRFSQFVMLVAAFFVGGSAVVSAQMPPPQPFPDSQLEQEVTISSPGHLVLFSPVREVNNEIRSAAMARLPVKGVGQLYEVRGGANREEARDHYLRELQSRGAQILFECSGRNCGRSNVWANQIFDQSSLYGRDNNQDYLVAGSVDENGKPWLTLVYTVTRANQRQYVWVEHLVAPQGTEIPGLGNESARIKGPIIVPWQGGITYRFEWSGADRRIINDWAGEEGARVILTAYSELKEDESFDESAARAEKAAKSLAQVLAKSGVSESRQTIITVGPAVVIPNPDRQGDRVEVMVITR
;
A
#
# COMPACT_ATOMS: atom_id res chain seq x y z
N MET A 1 -3.68 -96.95 11.55
CA MET A 1 -3.02 -96.54 10.30
C MET A 1 -3.94 -95.62 9.52
N GLN A 2 -3.74 -94.35 9.57
CA GLN A 2 -4.09 -93.36 8.49
C GLN A 2 -3.86 -91.94 9.00
N ASN A 3 -2.79 -91.35 8.53
CA ASN A 3 -2.42 -89.98 8.76
C ASN A 3 -3.38 -89.02 8.01
N LYS A 4 -4.04 -88.09 8.76
CA LYS A 4 -4.71 -86.93 8.18
C LYS A 4 -3.81 -85.71 8.37
N ARG A 5 -3.23 -85.21 7.28
CA ARG A 5 -2.53 -83.94 7.23
C ARG A 5 -3.58 -82.80 7.23
N PHE A 6 -3.52 -81.91 8.21
CA PHE A 6 -4.25 -80.66 8.24
C PHE A 6 -3.39 -79.61 7.53
N SER A 7 -3.90 -79.11 6.43
CA SER A 7 -3.31 -77.96 5.69
C SER A 7 -3.83 -76.66 6.32
N GLN A 8 -2.94 -75.89 6.95
CA GLN A 8 -3.26 -74.56 7.42
C GLN A 8 -3.12 -73.54 6.27
N PHE A 9 -4.23 -72.97 5.85
CA PHE A 9 -4.27 -71.80 4.95
C PHE A 9 -3.97 -70.55 5.77
N VAL A 10 -2.81 -69.92 5.55
CA VAL A 10 -2.50 -68.61 6.10
C VAL A 10 -3.05 -67.56 5.14
N MET A 11 -4.08 -66.88 5.56
CA MET A 11 -4.68 -65.74 4.83
C MET A 11 -3.89 -64.48 5.16
N LEU A 12 -3.08 -64.02 4.23
CA LEU A 12 -2.33 -62.77 4.35
C LEU A 12 -3.27 -61.59 4.04
N VAL A 13 -3.69 -60.88 5.09
CA VAL A 13 -4.46 -59.60 4.96
C VAL A 13 -3.46 -58.50 4.72
N ALA A 14 -3.37 -58.02 3.49
CA ALA A 14 -2.61 -56.81 3.11
C ALA A 14 -3.42 -55.60 3.51
N ALA A 15 -3.04 -54.93 4.60
CA ALA A 15 -3.61 -53.64 5.00
C ALA A 15 -2.99 -52.53 4.11
N PHE A 16 -3.78 -52.02 3.19
CA PHE A 16 -3.42 -50.80 2.42
C PHE A 16 -3.55 -49.59 3.38
N PHE A 17 -2.43 -49.06 3.86
CA PHE A 17 -2.36 -47.75 4.47
C PHE A 17 -2.47 -46.69 3.34
N VAL A 18 -3.65 -46.13 3.18
CA VAL A 18 -3.82 -44.92 2.38
C VAL A 18 -3.31 -43.76 3.24
N GLY A 19 -2.04 -43.41 3.06
CA GLY A 19 -1.44 -42.22 3.64
C GLY A 19 -2.06 -40.98 3.00
N GLY A 20 -3.07 -40.42 3.65
CA GLY A 20 -3.57 -39.09 3.30
C GLY A 20 -2.48 -38.07 3.58
N SER A 21 -1.81 -37.58 2.54
CA SER A 21 -0.94 -36.41 2.66
C SER A 21 -1.83 -35.22 2.99
N ALA A 22 -1.84 -34.78 4.26
CA ALA A 22 -2.41 -33.51 4.65
C ALA A 22 -1.59 -32.44 3.91
N VAL A 23 -2.22 -31.78 2.96
CA VAL A 23 -1.68 -30.55 2.35
C VAL A 23 -1.63 -29.52 3.46
N VAL A 24 -0.48 -29.37 4.09
CA VAL A 24 -0.22 -28.26 5.00
C VAL A 24 -0.20 -27.02 4.09
N SER A 25 -1.30 -26.27 4.10
CA SER A 25 -1.34 -24.95 3.48
C SER A 25 -0.22 -24.11 4.12
N ALA A 26 0.81 -23.79 3.38
CA ALA A 26 1.90 -22.97 3.85
C ALA A 26 1.33 -21.59 4.20
N GLN A 27 1.13 -21.34 5.47
CA GLN A 27 0.81 -20.01 5.97
C GLN A 27 2.05 -19.12 5.82
N MET A 28 1.88 -17.92 5.28
CA MET A 28 2.97 -16.95 5.27
C MET A 28 3.31 -16.60 6.74
N PRO A 29 4.55 -16.81 7.19
CA PRO A 29 4.89 -16.51 8.58
C PRO A 29 4.93 -15.00 8.82
N PRO A 30 4.61 -14.52 10.04
CA PRO A 30 4.76 -13.13 10.40
C PRO A 30 6.22 -12.67 10.22
N PRO A 31 6.48 -11.36 10.05
CA PRO A 31 7.82 -10.84 9.99
C PRO A 31 8.59 -11.14 11.29
N GLN A 32 9.90 -11.28 11.18
CA GLN A 32 10.74 -11.49 12.36
C GLN A 32 10.68 -10.26 13.27
N PRO A 33 10.45 -10.44 14.58
CA PRO A 33 10.45 -9.32 15.51
C PRO A 33 11.77 -8.55 15.46
N PHE A 34 11.71 -7.25 15.72
CA PHE A 34 12.92 -6.45 15.87
C PHE A 34 13.77 -6.97 17.04
N PRO A 35 15.05 -7.29 16.84
CA PRO A 35 15.88 -7.97 17.84
C PRO A 35 15.93 -7.25 19.21
N ASP A 36 16.04 -5.90 19.18
CA ASP A 36 16.07 -5.06 20.38
C ASP A 36 14.66 -4.67 20.83
N SER A 37 13.74 -5.62 20.84
CA SER A 37 12.37 -5.43 21.33
C SER A 37 11.89 -6.58 22.19
N GLN A 38 10.94 -6.29 23.08
CA GLN A 38 10.28 -7.28 23.91
C GLN A 38 8.79 -7.30 23.62
N LEU A 39 8.23 -8.49 23.39
CA LEU A 39 6.80 -8.68 23.25
C LEU A 39 6.09 -8.39 24.58
N GLU A 40 5.16 -7.44 24.55
CA GLU A 40 4.34 -7.03 25.70
C GLU A 40 2.92 -7.60 25.61
N GLN A 41 2.39 -7.72 24.40
CA GLN A 41 1.02 -8.20 24.19
C GLN A 41 0.88 -8.84 22.81
N GLU A 42 0.08 -9.91 22.75
CA GLU A 42 -0.40 -10.50 21.49
C GLU A 42 -1.92 -10.64 21.53
N VAL A 43 -2.57 -10.31 20.43
CA VAL A 43 -4.02 -10.42 20.25
C VAL A 43 -4.34 -11.16 18.96
N THR A 44 -5.37 -12.00 19.01
CA THR A 44 -5.92 -12.61 17.80
C THR A 44 -6.87 -11.63 17.14
N ILE A 45 -6.67 -11.37 15.86
CA ILE A 45 -7.53 -10.52 15.05
C ILE A 45 -8.40 -11.43 14.18
N SER A 46 -9.72 -11.27 14.30
CA SER A 46 -10.70 -11.90 13.42
C SER A 46 -11.84 -10.89 13.21
N SER A 47 -11.86 -10.25 12.07
CA SER A 47 -12.79 -9.16 11.79
C SER A 47 -13.39 -9.29 10.39
N PRO A 48 -14.70 -9.07 10.22
CA PRO A 48 -15.32 -9.00 8.90
C PRO A 48 -15.07 -7.66 8.20
N GLY A 49 -14.53 -6.65 8.91
CA GLY A 49 -14.32 -5.30 8.39
C GLY A 49 -13.21 -4.56 9.14
N HIS A 50 -12.02 -5.15 9.23
CA HIS A 50 -10.83 -4.53 9.82
C HIS A 50 -10.41 -3.31 9.02
N LEU A 51 -10.20 -2.18 9.67
CA LEU A 51 -9.85 -0.93 9.01
C LEU A 51 -8.35 -0.89 8.69
N VAL A 52 -8.03 -0.79 7.41
CA VAL A 52 -6.67 -0.61 6.91
C VAL A 52 -6.57 0.72 6.16
N LEU A 53 -5.54 1.49 6.46
CA LEU A 53 -5.30 2.82 5.89
C LEU A 53 -4.16 2.75 4.87
N PHE A 54 -4.39 3.32 3.69
CA PHE A 54 -3.44 3.44 2.59
C PHE A 54 -3.11 4.91 2.28
N SER A 55 -3.47 5.80 3.17
CA SER A 55 -3.13 7.23 3.14
C SER A 55 -3.17 7.81 4.56
N PRO A 56 -2.67 9.05 4.79
CA PRO A 56 -2.67 9.66 6.11
C PRO A 56 -4.07 9.71 6.74
N VAL A 57 -4.13 9.50 8.06
CA VAL A 57 -5.38 9.61 8.80
C VAL A 57 -5.70 11.05 9.16
N ARG A 58 -6.97 11.42 9.04
CA ARG A 58 -7.53 12.68 9.54
C ARG A 58 -8.76 12.37 10.40
N GLU A 59 -8.99 13.19 11.38
CA GLU A 59 -10.22 13.15 12.18
C GLU A 59 -11.01 14.42 11.90
N VAL A 60 -12.25 14.27 11.44
CA VAL A 60 -13.17 15.37 11.15
C VAL A 60 -14.50 15.04 11.79
N ASN A 61 -14.95 15.86 12.75
CA ASN A 61 -16.19 15.65 13.50
C ASN A 61 -16.28 14.26 14.17
N ASN A 62 -15.19 13.81 14.79
CA ASN A 62 -15.04 12.48 15.40
C ASN A 62 -15.16 11.29 14.43
N GLU A 63 -15.11 11.53 13.12
CA GLU A 63 -15.04 10.49 12.11
C GLU A 63 -13.63 10.34 11.58
N ILE A 64 -13.16 9.10 11.45
CA ILE A 64 -11.90 8.78 10.75
C ILE A 64 -12.12 9.02 9.26
N ARG A 65 -11.27 9.87 8.69
CA ARG A 65 -11.21 10.12 7.26
C ARG A 65 -9.79 9.88 6.74
N SER A 66 -9.71 9.27 5.58
CA SER A 66 -8.48 9.01 4.86
C SER A 66 -8.81 9.00 3.37
N ALA A 67 -7.93 9.49 2.52
CA ALA A 67 -8.14 9.52 1.08
C ALA A 67 -8.20 8.10 0.47
N ALA A 68 -7.45 7.17 1.08
CA ALA A 68 -7.47 5.75 0.71
C ALA A 68 -7.52 4.90 1.98
N MET A 69 -8.61 4.16 2.18
CA MET A 69 -8.80 3.21 3.27
C MET A 69 -9.74 2.10 2.83
N ALA A 70 -9.62 0.93 3.45
CA ALA A 70 -10.52 -0.19 3.21
C ALA A 70 -10.92 -0.87 4.52
N ARG A 71 -12.14 -1.42 4.55
CA ARG A 71 -12.58 -2.35 5.59
C ARG A 71 -12.54 -3.75 5.02
N LEU A 72 -11.62 -4.57 5.52
CA LEU A 72 -11.29 -5.87 4.94
C LEU A 72 -11.67 -7.01 5.88
N PRO A 73 -12.25 -8.10 5.36
CA PRO A 73 -12.39 -9.33 6.14
C PRO A 73 -11.00 -9.95 6.32
N VAL A 74 -10.55 -10.05 7.56
CA VAL A 74 -9.20 -10.57 7.86
C VAL A 74 -9.19 -11.49 9.07
N LYS A 75 -8.16 -12.34 9.12
CA LYS A 75 -7.75 -13.12 10.29
C LYS A 75 -6.25 -13.00 10.46
N GLY A 76 -5.77 -13.01 11.71
CA GLY A 76 -4.35 -12.96 11.98
C GLY A 76 -4.04 -12.59 13.42
N VAL A 77 -2.90 -11.96 13.61
CA VAL A 77 -2.40 -11.57 14.93
C VAL A 77 -1.96 -10.12 14.93
N GLY A 78 -2.14 -9.46 16.08
CA GLY A 78 -1.56 -8.16 16.41
C GLY A 78 -0.61 -8.32 17.58
N GLN A 79 0.58 -7.76 17.48
CA GLN A 79 1.65 -7.88 18.47
C GLN A 79 2.19 -6.53 18.86
N LEU A 80 2.21 -6.25 20.16
CA LEU A 80 2.81 -5.04 20.74
C LEU A 80 4.20 -5.36 21.29
N TYR A 81 5.19 -4.61 20.84
CA TYR A 81 6.56 -4.71 21.32
C TYR A 81 7.01 -3.41 21.95
N GLU A 82 7.74 -3.47 23.07
CA GLU A 82 8.52 -2.34 23.60
C GLU A 82 9.95 -2.41 23.05
N VAL A 83 10.41 -1.33 22.44
CA VAL A 83 11.81 -1.22 21.98
C VAL A 83 12.71 -1.01 23.17
N ARG A 84 13.82 -1.73 23.24
CA ARG A 84 14.75 -1.79 24.35
C ARG A 84 16.21 -1.74 23.89
N GLY A 85 17.17 -1.94 24.80
CA GLY A 85 18.58 -2.09 24.43
C GLY A 85 19.26 -0.83 23.91
N GLY A 86 18.67 0.36 24.05
CA GLY A 86 19.20 1.59 23.51
C GLY A 86 18.87 1.84 22.04
N ALA A 87 18.15 0.90 21.40
CA ALA A 87 17.62 1.06 20.06
C ALA A 87 16.44 2.06 20.02
N ASN A 88 16.07 2.49 18.84
CA ASN A 88 15.00 3.46 18.64
C ASN A 88 13.91 2.95 17.68
N ARG A 89 12.79 3.68 17.63
CA ARG A 89 11.63 3.33 16.81
C ARG A 89 11.94 3.36 15.31
N GLU A 90 12.85 4.25 14.87
CA GLU A 90 13.25 4.37 13.48
C GLU A 90 14.03 3.12 13.04
N GLU A 91 14.91 2.61 13.88
CA GLU A 91 15.62 1.34 13.62
C GLU A 91 14.65 0.15 13.54
N ALA A 92 13.65 0.13 14.42
CA ALA A 92 12.61 -0.90 14.37
C ALA A 92 11.78 -0.79 13.09
N ARG A 93 11.35 0.42 12.69
CA ARG A 93 10.65 0.64 11.43
C ARG A 93 11.47 0.14 10.24
N ASP A 94 12.75 0.51 10.18
CA ASP A 94 13.65 0.15 9.09
C ASP A 94 13.92 -1.36 9.05
N HIS A 95 13.95 -2.03 10.21
CA HIS A 95 14.02 -3.48 10.29
C HIS A 95 12.83 -4.12 9.59
N TYR A 96 11.60 -3.75 9.96
CA TYR A 96 10.40 -4.32 9.36
C TYR A 96 10.27 -3.96 7.86
N LEU A 97 10.65 -2.77 7.45
CA LEU A 97 10.65 -2.38 6.04
C LEU A 97 11.57 -3.30 5.22
N ARG A 98 12.83 -3.49 5.66
CA ARG A 98 13.78 -4.38 5.00
C ARG A 98 13.32 -5.83 4.99
N GLU A 99 12.79 -6.30 6.12
CA GLU A 99 12.28 -7.66 6.27
C GLU A 99 11.14 -7.95 5.28
N LEU A 100 10.17 -7.04 5.17
CA LEU A 100 9.04 -7.17 4.25
C LEU A 100 9.49 -7.07 2.79
N GLN A 101 10.38 -6.15 2.46
CA GLN A 101 10.95 -6.03 1.11
C GLN A 101 11.76 -7.28 0.72
N SER A 102 12.52 -7.86 1.64
CA SER A 102 13.30 -9.08 1.39
C SER A 102 12.42 -10.31 1.08
N ARG A 103 11.16 -10.29 1.54
CA ARG A 103 10.14 -11.31 1.25
C ARG A 103 9.33 -11.01 -0.01
N GLY A 104 9.67 -9.96 -0.75
CA GLY A 104 8.94 -9.54 -1.94
C GLY A 104 7.58 -8.90 -1.63
N ALA A 105 7.33 -8.44 -0.40
CA ALA A 105 6.11 -7.73 -0.09
C ALA A 105 6.12 -6.34 -0.73
N GLN A 106 5.02 -5.95 -1.33
CA GLN A 106 4.81 -4.64 -1.91
C GLN A 106 4.45 -3.64 -0.81
N ILE A 107 5.18 -2.52 -0.73
CA ILE A 107 4.82 -1.42 0.17
C ILE A 107 3.64 -0.67 -0.44
N LEU A 108 2.50 -0.71 0.24
CA LEU A 108 1.25 -0.11 -0.23
C LEU A 108 1.10 1.33 0.23
N PHE A 109 1.60 1.63 1.43
CA PHE A 109 1.66 2.99 1.95
C PHE A 109 2.65 3.10 3.11
N GLU A 110 3.30 4.25 3.24
CA GLU A 110 4.10 4.61 4.42
C GLU A 110 3.98 6.11 4.71
N CYS A 111 4.11 6.45 5.98
CA CYS A 111 4.19 7.83 6.44
C CYS A 111 5.08 7.95 7.68
N SER A 112 5.54 9.18 7.97
CA SER A 112 6.38 9.50 9.13
C SER A 112 5.93 10.80 9.80
N GLY A 113 6.01 10.83 11.12
CA GLY A 113 5.71 11.98 11.94
C GLY A 113 4.29 12.51 11.73
N ARG A 114 4.14 13.82 11.64
CA ARG A 114 2.85 14.50 11.45
C ARG A 114 2.16 14.19 10.14
N ASN A 115 2.90 13.71 9.15
CA ASN A 115 2.33 13.28 7.87
C ASN A 115 1.44 12.03 8.04
N CYS A 116 1.58 11.27 9.13
CA CYS A 116 0.68 10.16 9.44
C CYS A 116 -0.67 10.62 10.03
N GLY A 117 -0.78 11.87 10.46
CA GLY A 117 -1.92 12.38 11.21
C GLY A 117 -1.71 12.33 12.72
N ARG A 118 -2.80 12.22 13.49
CA ARG A 118 -2.75 12.25 14.95
C ARG A 118 -2.46 10.87 15.54
N SER A 119 -1.45 10.79 16.41
CA SER A 119 -1.08 9.55 17.13
C SER A 119 -2.24 9.01 18.00
N ASN A 120 -3.06 9.90 18.57
CA ASN A 120 -4.24 9.50 19.34
C ASN A 120 -5.25 8.71 18.49
N VAL A 121 -5.44 9.07 17.24
CA VAL A 121 -6.37 8.39 16.32
C VAL A 121 -5.85 6.98 16.00
N TRP A 122 -4.56 6.84 15.71
CA TRP A 122 -3.93 5.54 15.50
C TRP A 122 -4.08 4.63 16.72
N ALA A 123 -3.74 5.14 17.91
CA ALA A 123 -3.72 4.34 19.13
C ALA A 123 -5.14 3.90 19.56
N ASN A 124 -6.10 4.81 19.59
CA ASN A 124 -7.37 4.58 20.27
C ASN A 124 -8.56 4.31 19.33
N GLN A 125 -8.44 4.66 18.03
CA GLN A 125 -9.55 4.50 17.10
C GLN A 125 -9.26 3.46 15.99
N ILE A 126 -7.97 3.25 15.65
CA ILE A 126 -7.56 2.33 14.60
C ILE A 126 -7.11 1.00 15.20
N PHE A 127 -6.12 1.03 16.11
CA PHE A 127 -5.55 -0.19 16.68
C PHE A 127 -6.18 -0.63 18.00
N ASP A 128 -6.95 0.23 18.65
CA ASP A 128 -7.49 0.02 20.01
C ASP A 128 -6.39 -0.39 21.02
N GLN A 129 -5.24 0.29 20.92
CA GLN A 129 -4.03 0.05 21.73
C GLN A 129 -3.54 1.36 22.35
N SER A 130 -4.04 1.70 23.54
CA SER A 130 -3.70 2.96 24.24
C SER A 130 -2.20 3.12 24.52
N SER A 131 -1.45 2.05 24.58
CA SER A 131 0.03 2.06 24.69
C SER A 131 0.71 2.72 23.52
N LEU A 132 0.06 2.81 22.36
CA LEU A 132 0.57 3.45 21.15
C LEU A 132 0.33 4.97 21.13
N TYR A 133 -0.34 5.54 22.11
CA TYR A 133 -0.54 6.98 22.15
C TYR A 133 0.76 7.72 22.51
N GLY A 134 1.28 8.49 21.57
CA GLY A 134 2.52 9.25 21.67
C GLY A 134 2.43 10.65 21.08
N ARG A 135 3.57 11.17 20.65
CA ARG A 135 3.65 12.49 20.00
C ARG A 135 3.48 12.35 18.49
N ASP A 136 2.68 13.20 17.87
CA ASP A 136 2.38 13.17 16.43
C ASP A 136 3.61 13.27 15.53
N ASN A 137 4.70 13.87 15.99
CA ASN A 137 5.95 13.98 15.25
C ASN A 137 6.88 12.77 15.45
N ASN A 138 6.57 11.87 16.39
CA ASN A 138 7.41 10.73 16.75
C ASN A 138 6.65 9.41 16.52
N GLN A 139 6.15 9.23 15.33
CA GLN A 139 5.41 8.04 14.89
C GLN A 139 5.74 7.72 13.44
N ASP A 140 5.61 6.47 13.05
CA ASP A 140 5.64 6.02 11.67
C ASP A 140 4.59 4.95 11.45
N TYR A 141 4.05 4.87 10.25
CA TYR A 141 3.16 3.82 9.84
C TYR A 141 3.60 3.27 8.48
N LEU A 142 3.49 1.97 8.33
CA LEU A 142 3.82 1.22 7.14
C LEU A 142 2.77 0.13 6.95
N VAL A 143 2.24 -0.01 5.74
CA VAL A 143 1.46 -1.18 5.34
C VAL A 143 2.06 -1.80 4.10
N ALA A 144 2.28 -3.11 4.16
CA ALA A 144 2.77 -3.92 3.06
C ALA A 144 1.80 -5.05 2.76
N GLY A 145 1.76 -5.46 1.51
CA GLY A 145 0.93 -6.56 1.04
C GLY A 145 1.73 -7.57 0.24
N SER A 146 1.30 -8.81 0.27
CA SER A 146 1.80 -9.91 -0.55
C SER A 146 0.67 -10.87 -0.90
N VAL A 147 0.89 -11.71 -1.91
CA VAL A 147 -0.06 -12.77 -2.28
C VAL A 147 0.69 -14.09 -2.16
N ASP A 148 0.11 -15.05 -1.43
CA ASP A 148 0.71 -16.37 -1.30
C ASP A 148 0.53 -17.22 -2.57
N GLU A 149 1.15 -18.39 -2.60
CA GLU A 149 1.09 -19.34 -3.72
C GLU A 149 -0.34 -19.81 -4.05
N ASN A 150 -1.26 -19.68 -3.10
CA ASN A 150 -2.67 -20.04 -3.26
C ASN A 150 -3.54 -18.83 -3.68
N GLY A 151 -2.95 -17.69 -3.97
CA GLY A 151 -3.66 -16.47 -4.33
C GLY A 151 -4.37 -15.79 -3.16
N LYS A 152 -4.01 -16.08 -1.90
CA LYS A 152 -4.54 -15.37 -0.73
C LYS A 152 -3.72 -14.15 -0.44
N PRO A 153 -4.35 -12.97 -0.33
CA PRO A 153 -3.66 -11.75 0.04
C PRO A 153 -3.34 -11.72 1.53
N TRP A 154 -2.13 -11.26 1.84
CA TRP A 154 -1.61 -11.01 3.17
C TRP A 154 -1.26 -9.54 3.33
N LEU A 155 -1.54 -9.01 4.50
CA LEU A 155 -1.18 -7.64 4.89
C LEU A 155 -0.32 -7.68 6.15
N THR A 156 0.70 -6.84 6.17
CA THR A 156 1.46 -6.54 7.39
C THR A 156 1.40 -5.04 7.61
N LEU A 157 0.85 -4.65 8.76
CA LEU A 157 0.78 -3.27 9.23
C LEU A 157 1.82 -3.11 10.33
N VAL A 158 2.63 -2.06 10.25
CA VAL A 158 3.62 -1.73 11.28
C VAL A 158 3.42 -0.28 11.69
N TYR A 159 3.22 -0.06 12.98
CA TYR A 159 3.14 1.28 13.54
C TYR A 159 4.16 1.44 14.66
N THR A 160 4.98 2.48 14.59
CA THR A 160 5.98 2.78 15.61
C THR A 160 5.67 4.12 16.26
N VAL A 161 5.98 4.26 17.55
CA VAL A 161 5.72 5.49 18.27
C VAL A 161 6.65 5.67 19.47
N THR A 162 7.04 6.93 19.73
CA THR A 162 7.67 7.34 21.00
C THR A 162 6.65 8.07 21.86
N ARG A 163 6.39 7.56 23.06
CA ARG A 163 5.49 8.18 24.06
C ARG A 163 6.13 9.38 24.75
N ALA A 164 5.30 10.13 25.45
CA ALA A 164 5.78 11.29 26.24
C ALA A 164 6.82 10.93 27.31
N ASN A 165 6.75 9.72 27.88
CA ASN A 165 7.71 9.16 28.84
C ASN A 165 8.95 8.55 28.21
N GLN A 166 9.22 8.82 26.93
CA GLN A 166 10.33 8.32 26.11
C GLN A 166 10.33 6.80 25.85
N ARG A 167 9.31 6.05 26.31
CA ARG A 167 9.16 4.64 25.89
C ARG A 167 8.77 4.58 24.42
N GLN A 168 9.29 3.59 23.73
CA GLN A 168 9.08 3.40 22.30
C GLN A 168 8.43 2.05 22.07
N TYR A 169 7.41 2.03 21.22
CA TYR A 169 6.62 0.85 20.94
C TYR A 169 6.51 0.60 19.44
N VAL A 170 6.38 -0.66 19.10
CA VAL A 170 6.03 -1.15 17.77
C VAL A 170 4.77 -2.00 17.89
N TRP A 171 3.80 -1.71 17.06
CA TRP A 171 2.63 -2.56 16.82
C TRP A 171 2.76 -3.20 15.46
N VAL A 172 2.61 -4.52 15.39
CA VAL A 172 2.67 -5.28 14.15
C VAL A 172 1.40 -6.09 14.02
N GLU A 173 0.66 -5.88 12.95
CA GLU A 173 -0.43 -6.78 12.55
C GLU A 173 0.01 -7.59 11.34
N HIS A 174 -0.22 -8.91 11.41
CA HIS A 174 0.02 -9.81 10.28
C HIS A 174 -1.27 -10.56 9.97
N LEU A 175 -1.88 -10.23 8.83
CA LEU A 175 -3.27 -10.52 8.53
C LEU A 175 -3.39 -11.23 7.19
N VAL A 176 -4.25 -12.26 7.12
CA VAL A 176 -4.67 -12.90 5.88
C VAL A 176 -6.11 -12.51 5.55
N ALA A 177 -6.36 -12.15 4.31
CA ALA A 177 -7.71 -11.97 3.80
C ALA A 177 -8.14 -13.19 2.94
N PRO A 178 -9.45 -13.42 2.77
CA PRO A 178 -9.95 -14.43 1.85
C PRO A 178 -9.42 -14.23 0.42
N GLN A 179 -9.25 -15.33 -0.30
CA GLN A 179 -8.88 -15.27 -1.72
C GLN A 179 -9.90 -14.42 -2.51
N GLY A 180 -9.41 -13.58 -3.41
CA GLY A 180 -10.22 -12.66 -4.19
C GLY A 180 -10.61 -11.37 -3.46
N THR A 181 -10.13 -11.15 -2.22
CA THR A 181 -10.31 -9.85 -1.56
C THR A 181 -9.48 -8.79 -2.28
N GLU A 182 -10.14 -7.74 -2.76
CA GLU A 182 -9.47 -6.59 -3.36
C GLU A 182 -8.83 -5.71 -2.27
N ILE A 183 -7.52 -5.58 -2.33
CA ILE A 183 -6.75 -4.72 -1.43
C ILE A 183 -6.19 -3.55 -2.24
N PRO A 184 -6.46 -2.29 -1.84
CA PRO A 184 -5.93 -1.13 -2.54
C PRO A 184 -4.42 -1.19 -2.72
N GLY A 185 -3.96 -1.16 -3.97
CA GLY A 185 -2.54 -1.20 -4.32
C GLY A 185 -1.91 -2.60 -4.38
N LEU A 186 -2.50 -3.64 -3.79
CA LEU A 186 -1.95 -4.99 -3.83
C LEU A 186 -2.37 -5.74 -5.11
N GLY A 187 -1.42 -6.47 -5.70
CA GLY A 187 -1.67 -7.22 -6.93
C GLY A 187 -1.75 -6.33 -8.17
N ASN A 188 -1.62 -5.04 -7.99
CA ASN A 188 -1.50 -4.06 -9.07
C ASN A 188 -0.08 -4.02 -9.68
N GLU A 189 0.78 -5.00 -9.42
CA GLU A 189 1.92 -5.27 -10.31
C GLU A 189 1.46 -5.56 -11.75
N SER A 190 0.19 -5.95 -11.90
CA SER A 190 -0.52 -6.03 -13.17
C SER A 190 -1.38 -4.80 -13.45
N ALA A 191 -1.45 -3.79 -12.59
CA ALA A 191 -2.02 -2.53 -12.99
C ALA A 191 -1.09 -1.92 -14.04
N ARG A 192 -1.38 -2.27 -15.29
CA ARG A 192 -0.70 -1.71 -16.47
C ARG A 192 -0.74 -0.18 -16.48
N ILE A 193 -1.48 0.41 -15.54
CA ILE A 193 -1.66 1.85 -15.38
C ILE A 193 -1.32 2.24 -13.95
N LYS A 194 -0.25 3.01 -13.76
CA LYS A 194 0.21 3.58 -12.49
C LYS A 194 -0.17 5.06 -12.42
N GLY A 195 -0.61 5.54 -11.28
CA GLY A 195 -1.09 6.91 -11.10
C GLY A 195 -2.62 7.00 -10.93
N PRO A 196 -3.28 8.18 -11.14
CA PRO A 196 -2.64 9.42 -11.63
C PRO A 196 -1.87 10.17 -10.55
N ILE A 197 -0.75 10.79 -10.94
CA ILE A 197 -0.15 11.87 -10.17
C ILE A 197 -0.76 13.18 -10.66
N ILE A 198 -1.38 13.92 -9.75
CA ILE A 198 -2.05 15.18 -10.04
C ILE A 198 -1.03 16.30 -10.01
N VAL A 199 -0.91 17.02 -11.11
CA VAL A 199 0.00 18.15 -11.25
C VAL A 199 -0.81 19.41 -11.58
N PRO A 200 -1.24 20.18 -10.58
CA PRO A 200 -1.87 21.47 -10.81
C PRO A 200 -0.91 22.41 -11.55
N TRP A 201 -1.47 23.29 -12.38
CA TRP A 201 -0.69 24.28 -13.08
C TRP A 201 -1.35 25.66 -13.08
N GLN A 202 -0.52 26.68 -13.21
CA GLN A 202 -0.91 28.07 -13.33
C GLN A 202 -0.15 28.70 -14.50
N GLY A 203 -0.78 29.66 -15.15
CA GLY A 203 -0.15 30.46 -16.19
C GLY A 203 -0.86 30.42 -17.53
N GLY A 204 -0.22 30.97 -18.57
CA GLY A 204 -0.75 31.04 -19.92
C GLY A 204 0.35 31.26 -20.97
N ILE A 205 1.35 32.14 -20.69
CA ILE A 205 2.56 32.32 -21.51
C ILE A 205 3.66 31.40 -20.97
N THR A 206 3.81 31.35 -19.67
CA THR A 206 4.72 30.44 -18.96
C THR A 206 3.92 29.64 -17.96
N TYR A 207 4.18 28.32 -17.87
CA TYR A 207 3.47 27.43 -16.97
C TYR A 207 4.31 27.13 -15.74
N ARG A 208 3.67 27.25 -14.57
CA ARG A 208 4.22 26.82 -13.28
C ARG A 208 3.46 25.58 -12.83
N PHE A 209 4.19 24.52 -12.50
CA PHE A 209 3.64 23.25 -12.06
C PHE A 209 3.83 23.07 -10.55
N GLU A 210 2.74 22.70 -9.88
CA GLU A 210 2.73 22.46 -8.43
C GLU A 210 2.83 20.96 -8.16
N TRP A 211 4.03 20.45 -8.09
CA TRP A 211 4.34 19.06 -7.78
C TRP A 211 5.60 18.94 -6.92
N SER A 212 5.67 17.89 -6.10
CA SER A 212 6.79 17.65 -5.19
C SER A 212 7.98 17.01 -5.90
N GLY A 213 9.15 17.07 -5.27
CA GLY A 213 10.31 16.30 -5.70
C GLY A 213 10.10 14.78 -5.60
N ALA A 214 9.19 14.33 -4.71
CA ALA A 214 8.79 12.94 -4.61
C ALA A 214 7.97 12.50 -5.82
N ASP A 215 6.99 13.30 -6.24
CA ASP A 215 6.16 13.01 -7.43
C ASP A 215 7.01 12.84 -8.69
N ARG A 216 8.02 13.72 -8.86
CA ARG A 216 8.96 13.63 -9.99
C ARG A 216 9.76 12.34 -9.99
N ARG A 217 10.25 11.91 -8.81
CA ARG A 217 11.00 10.65 -8.69
C ARG A 217 10.10 9.48 -9.03
N ILE A 218 8.90 9.43 -8.49
CA ILE A 218 7.92 8.36 -8.73
C ILE A 218 7.59 8.25 -10.23
N ILE A 219 7.33 9.37 -10.91
CA ILE A 219 7.08 9.37 -12.37
C ILE A 219 8.31 8.85 -13.14
N ASN A 220 9.51 9.29 -12.77
CA ASN A 220 10.73 8.86 -13.44
C ASN A 220 11.00 7.36 -13.21
N ASP A 221 10.78 6.85 -12.01
CA ASP A 221 10.93 5.43 -11.68
C ASP A 221 9.96 4.57 -12.50
N TRP A 222 8.69 4.94 -12.56
CA TRP A 222 7.70 4.23 -13.37
C TRP A 222 8.00 4.32 -14.87
N ALA A 223 8.39 5.49 -15.35
CA ALA A 223 8.74 5.71 -16.77
C ALA A 223 10.05 5.02 -17.17
N GLY A 224 10.90 4.66 -16.19
CA GLY A 224 12.14 3.91 -16.40
C GLY A 224 11.91 2.44 -16.74
N GLU A 225 10.75 1.89 -16.46
CA GLU A 225 10.42 0.50 -16.76
C GLU A 225 10.43 0.23 -18.28
N GLU A 226 10.83 -0.98 -18.65
CA GLU A 226 10.91 -1.37 -20.05
C GLU A 226 9.52 -1.35 -20.71
N GLY A 227 9.39 -0.63 -21.82
CA GLY A 227 8.13 -0.49 -22.56
C GLY A 227 7.11 0.43 -21.91
N ALA A 228 7.47 1.15 -20.83
CA ALA A 228 6.59 2.12 -20.19
C ALA A 228 6.18 3.26 -21.12
N ARG A 229 4.91 3.69 -21.02
CA ARG A 229 4.35 4.87 -21.69
C ARG A 229 3.78 5.84 -20.67
N VAL A 230 4.10 7.10 -20.78
CA VAL A 230 3.60 8.19 -19.93
C VAL A 230 2.43 8.87 -20.62
N ILE A 231 1.29 8.89 -19.98
CA ILE A 231 0.07 9.55 -20.44
C ILE A 231 -0.12 10.82 -19.64
N LEU A 232 -0.21 11.95 -20.32
CA LEU A 232 -0.50 13.25 -19.74
C LEU A 232 -1.92 13.66 -20.13
N THR A 233 -2.85 13.57 -19.19
CA THR A 233 -4.24 13.98 -19.42
C THR A 233 -4.43 15.40 -18.92
N ALA A 234 -4.71 16.33 -19.83
CA ALA A 234 -4.78 17.75 -19.56
C ALA A 234 -6.21 18.22 -19.31
N TYR A 235 -6.42 18.87 -18.18
CA TYR A 235 -7.69 19.48 -17.76
C TYR A 235 -7.52 20.99 -17.58
N SER A 236 -8.58 21.73 -17.86
CA SER A 236 -8.68 23.17 -17.59
C SER A 236 -10.04 23.50 -17.01
N GLU A 237 -10.10 24.54 -16.21
CA GLU A 237 -11.34 25.13 -15.75
C GLU A 237 -11.79 26.19 -16.77
N LEU A 238 -13.07 26.18 -17.13
CA LEU A 238 -13.62 27.18 -18.07
C LEU A 238 -13.77 28.52 -17.33
N LYS A 239 -13.10 29.57 -17.82
CA LYS A 239 -13.20 30.94 -17.27
C LYS A 239 -14.39 31.66 -17.86
N GLU A 240 -14.86 32.74 -17.17
CA GLU A 240 -16.06 33.49 -17.59
C GLU A 240 -16.02 34.02 -19.02
N ASP A 241 -14.86 34.50 -19.45
CA ASP A 241 -14.65 35.10 -20.79
C ASP A 241 -13.92 34.18 -21.77
N GLU A 242 -13.87 32.86 -21.50
CA GLU A 242 -13.11 31.89 -22.28
C GLU A 242 -14.07 30.92 -23.01
N SER A 243 -13.83 30.70 -24.30
CA SER A 243 -14.52 29.66 -25.05
C SER A 243 -14.00 28.27 -24.68
N PHE A 244 -14.78 27.23 -24.95
CA PHE A 244 -14.36 25.83 -24.77
C PHE A 244 -13.04 25.51 -25.46
N ASP A 245 -12.90 25.96 -26.72
CA ASP A 245 -11.72 25.69 -27.56
C ASP A 245 -10.47 26.42 -27.03
N GLU A 246 -10.61 27.63 -26.51
CA GLU A 246 -9.53 28.36 -25.87
C GLU A 246 -9.07 27.70 -24.58
N SER A 247 -10.02 27.26 -23.75
CA SER A 247 -9.73 26.54 -22.53
C SER A 247 -9.03 25.20 -22.80
N ALA A 248 -9.52 24.43 -23.76
CA ALA A 248 -8.88 23.17 -24.18
C ALA A 248 -7.47 23.41 -24.76
N ALA A 249 -7.29 24.45 -25.59
CA ALA A 249 -5.98 24.79 -26.13
C ALA A 249 -4.98 25.20 -25.01
N ARG A 250 -5.46 25.88 -23.98
CA ARG A 250 -4.67 26.24 -22.79
C ARG A 250 -4.22 24.99 -22.02
N ALA A 251 -5.11 24.02 -21.81
CA ALA A 251 -4.78 22.74 -21.20
C ALA A 251 -3.73 21.96 -22.01
N GLU A 252 -3.90 21.90 -23.33
CA GLU A 252 -2.95 21.24 -24.23
C GLU A 252 -1.55 21.86 -24.18
N LYS A 253 -1.45 23.19 -24.17
CA LYS A 253 -0.18 23.89 -24.03
C LYS A 253 0.50 23.60 -22.68
N ALA A 254 -0.27 23.54 -21.60
CA ALA A 254 0.25 23.17 -20.30
C ALA A 254 0.81 21.76 -20.30
N ALA A 255 0.09 20.79 -20.84
CA ALA A 255 0.57 19.41 -20.95
C ALA A 255 1.84 19.30 -21.83
N LYS A 256 1.92 20.01 -22.94
CA LYS A 256 3.13 20.07 -23.78
C LYS A 256 4.32 20.65 -23.01
N SER A 257 4.09 21.69 -22.21
CA SER A 257 5.13 22.26 -21.35
C SER A 257 5.59 21.27 -20.27
N LEU A 258 4.67 20.54 -19.62
CA LEU A 258 5.02 19.50 -18.65
C LEU A 258 5.78 18.35 -19.31
N ALA A 259 5.37 17.95 -20.51
CA ALA A 259 6.05 16.91 -21.29
C ALA A 259 7.52 17.25 -21.56
N GLN A 260 7.81 18.52 -21.87
CA GLN A 260 9.19 19.01 -22.05
C GLN A 260 9.99 18.98 -20.73
N VAL A 261 9.34 19.27 -19.59
CA VAL A 261 9.98 19.16 -18.28
C VAL A 261 10.33 17.71 -17.97
N LEU A 262 9.40 16.78 -18.26
CA LEU A 262 9.64 15.34 -18.10
C LEU A 262 10.74 14.85 -19.04
N ALA A 263 10.80 15.32 -20.28
CA ALA A 263 11.86 14.96 -21.22
C ALA A 263 13.25 15.38 -20.69
N LYS A 264 13.37 16.55 -20.08
CA LYS A 264 14.59 17.02 -19.44
C LYS A 264 14.99 16.20 -18.20
N SER A 265 14.03 15.54 -17.56
CA SER A 265 14.28 14.67 -16.41
C SER A 265 14.53 13.19 -16.78
N GLY A 266 14.56 12.86 -18.08
CA GLY A 266 14.90 11.51 -18.56
C GLY A 266 13.75 10.71 -19.17
N VAL A 267 12.53 11.24 -19.19
CA VAL A 267 11.37 10.60 -19.84
C VAL A 267 11.33 10.99 -21.31
N SER A 268 11.75 10.09 -22.20
CA SER A 268 11.78 10.35 -23.65
C SER A 268 10.43 10.81 -24.20
N GLU A 269 10.42 11.82 -25.06
CA GLU A 269 9.21 12.32 -25.75
C GLU A 269 8.48 11.23 -26.52
N SER A 270 9.20 10.27 -27.11
CA SER A 270 8.60 9.13 -27.82
C SER A 270 7.78 8.19 -26.92
N ARG A 271 7.97 8.28 -25.63
CA ARG A 271 7.21 7.51 -24.61
C ARG A 271 6.04 8.31 -24.04
N GLN A 272 5.87 9.57 -24.41
CA GLN A 272 4.84 10.45 -23.88
C GLN A 272 3.66 10.53 -24.85
N THR A 273 2.45 10.52 -24.29
CA THR A 273 1.20 10.73 -25.03
C THR A 273 0.38 11.77 -24.30
N ILE A 274 -0.05 12.81 -24.99
CA ILE A 274 -0.91 13.87 -24.44
C ILE A 274 -2.35 13.60 -24.86
N ILE A 275 -3.26 13.64 -23.88
CA ILE A 275 -4.71 13.58 -24.08
C ILE A 275 -5.28 14.89 -23.52
N THR A 276 -5.94 15.67 -24.36
CA THR A 276 -6.59 16.91 -23.93
C THR A 276 -8.06 16.66 -23.67
N VAL A 277 -8.48 16.90 -22.43
CA VAL A 277 -9.88 16.84 -21.98
C VAL A 277 -10.45 18.26 -21.88
N GLY A 278 -9.61 19.22 -21.51
CA GLY A 278 -10.02 20.60 -21.27
C GLY A 278 -11.06 20.71 -20.15
N PRO A 279 -12.11 21.52 -20.32
CA PRO A 279 -13.16 21.70 -19.33
C PRO A 279 -14.32 20.68 -19.48
N ALA A 280 -14.19 19.68 -20.37
CA ALA A 280 -15.29 18.78 -20.75
C ALA A 280 -15.76 17.83 -19.62
N VAL A 281 -14.92 17.58 -18.61
CA VAL A 281 -15.22 16.59 -17.55
C VAL A 281 -14.98 17.20 -16.18
N VAL A 282 -16.01 17.18 -15.36
CA VAL A 282 -15.94 17.51 -13.94
C VAL A 282 -15.82 16.22 -13.12
N ILE A 283 -14.76 16.08 -12.35
CA ILE A 283 -14.53 14.93 -11.48
C ILE A 283 -14.91 15.35 -10.07
N PRO A 284 -15.86 14.67 -9.37
CA PRO A 284 -16.28 15.02 -8.03
C PRO A 284 -15.26 14.55 -6.97
N ASN A 285 -14.03 15.03 -7.08
CA ASN A 285 -12.94 14.75 -6.15
C ASN A 285 -12.22 16.08 -5.84
N PRO A 286 -12.09 16.50 -4.56
CA PRO A 286 -11.46 17.77 -4.19
C PRO A 286 -10.02 17.93 -4.70
N ASP A 287 -9.27 16.84 -4.75
CA ASP A 287 -7.87 16.86 -5.20
C ASP A 287 -7.72 16.90 -6.75
N ARG A 288 -8.84 16.76 -7.47
CA ARG A 288 -8.89 16.71 -8.94
C ARG A 288 -9.75 17.82 -9.52
N GLN A 289 -9.60 19.03 -8.98
CA GLN A 289 -10.29 20.24 -9.42
C GLN A 289 -9.33 21.18 -10.14
N GLY A 290 -9.88 22.12 -10.89
CA GLY A 290 -9.13 23.20 -11.54
C GLY A 290 -8.21 22.77 -12.68
N ASP A 291 -7.33 23.69 -13.02
CA ASP A 291 -6.32 23.54 -14.06
C ASP A 291 -5.23 22.54 -13.62
N ARG A 292 -5.14 21.38 -14.28
CA ARG A 292 -4.19 20.31 -13.91
C ARG A 292 -3.81 19.41 -15.07
N VAL A 293 -2.69 18.74 -14.94
CA VAL A 293 -2.33 17.58 -15.76
C VAL A 293 -2.28 16.35 -14.86
N GLU A 294 -2.96 15.32 -15.24
CA GLU A 294 -2.91 14.02 -14.55
C GLU A 294 -1.92 13.12 -15.29
N VAL A 295 -0.85 12.72 -14.58
CA VAL A 295 0.21 11.89 -15.15
C VAL A 295 -0.01 10.45 -14.76
N MET A 296 -0.20 9.60 -15.76
CA MET A 296 -0.29 8.14 -15.60
C MET A 296 0.84 7.48 -16.37
N VAL A 297 1.31 6.33 -15.91
CA VAL A 297 2.29 5.51 -16.60
C VAL A 297 1.68 4.15 -16.88
N ILE A 298 1.67 3.77 -18.16
CA ILE A 298 1.26 2.44 -18.60
C ILE A 298 2.53 1.61 -18.72
N THR A 299 2.62 0.52 -17.95
CA THR A 299 3.69 -0.47 -18.05
C THR A 299 3.20 -1.70 -18.83
N ARG A 300 4.09 -2.55 -19.27
CA ARG A 300 3.75 -3.78 -20.03
C ARG A 300 3.29 -4.91 -19.14
#